data_6f408c2b3c69f2d8f979a38a8a862531
#
_entry.id   6f408c2b3c69f2d8f979a38a8a862531
#
_cell.length_a   1.000
_cell.length_b   1.000
_cell.length_c   1.000
_cell.angle_alpha   90.00
_cell.angle_beta   90.00
_cell.angle_gamma   90.00
#
_symmetry.space_group_name_H-M   'P 1'
#
loop_
_entity.id
_entity.type
_entity.pdbx_description
1 polymer ?
#
loop_
_entity_poly.entity_id
_entity_poly.type
_entity_poly.pdbx_seq_one_letter_code
_entity_poly.pdbx_strand_id
1 'polypeptide(L)'
;MGAYGGPDIITEGANYLIDAGSERSYSGSGTTVNSLMGTASSTMYNGVSFQSGVAHGTWRFDGVNDYIKTTNVLVSSPSKLTIGGWFKRNGANASYATVLHHGNNNAIGTSAFFFGMHATNNQIIGSIGSNTGVSWTNGETGVNADQDVWYHVITTWDGSEVKVYVDGVNKVTYNLSSYTSLTTPTRVGSSADGSGYLVNGDIAHVFVAPNTHFTAAEVLQNYNAQKNRFI
;
A
#
# COMPACT_ATOMS: atom_id res chain seq x y z
N MET A 1 24.68 -24.72 5.93
CA MET A 1 23.96 -23.48 5.68
C MET A 1 22.82 -23.83 4.73
N GLY A 2 21.59 -23.92 5.23
CA GLY A 2 20.43 -24.17 4.38
C GLY A 2 20.16 -22.91 3.56
N ALA A 3 20.15 -23.03 2.25
CA ALA A 3 19.64 -21.99 1.38
C ALA A 3 18.11 -21.86 1.62
N TYR A 4 17.69 -20.83 2.31
CA TYR A 4 16.29 -20.44 2.35
C TYR A 4 15.94 -19.75 1.01
N GLY A 5 15.95 -20.53 -0.07
CA GLY A 5 15.68 -20.05 -1.42
C GLY A 5 14.21 -20.18 -1.75
N GLY A 6 13.39 -19.28 -1.21
CA GLY A 6 12.13 -18.94 -1.86
C GLY A 6 12.40 -18.05 -3.09
N PRO A 7 11.41 -17.82 -3.97
CA PRO A 7 11.58 -16.89 -5.07
C PRO A 7 11.90 -15.50 -4.52
N ASP A 8 12.80 -14.78 -5.21
CA ASP A 8 13.08 -13.38 -4.87
C ASP A 8 11.85 -12.50 -5.11
N ILE A 9 11.68 -11.46 -4.28
CA ILE A 9 10.67 -10.44 -4.54
C ILE A 9 11.07 -9.59 -5.75
N ILE A 10 10.10 -9.35 -6.63
CA ILE A 10 10.26 -8.44 -7.75
C ILE A 10 10.15 -7.00 -7.22
N THR A 11 11.22 -6.23 -7.41
CA THR A 11 11.30 -4.82 -7.01
C THR A 11 11.66 -3.91 -8.18
N GLU A 12 11.65 -4.44 -9.40
CA GLU A 12 11.98 -3.68 -10.60
C GLU A 12 11.11 -2.43 -10.71
N GLY A 13 11.73 -1.29 -11.02
CA GLY A 13 11.06 -0.01 -11.16
C GLY A 13 10.54 0.59 -9.85
N ALA A 14 10.66 -0.08 -8.71
CA ALA A 14 10.27 0.51 -7.43
C ALA A 14 11.19 1.69 -7.10
N ASN A 15 10.59 2.85 -6.84
CA ASN A 15 11.28 4.03 -6.32
C ASN A 15 10.99 4.26 -4.84
N TYR A 16 10.05 3.52 -4.29
CA TYR A 16 9.74 3.51 -2.86
C TYR A 16 9.38 2.09 -2.43
N LEU A 17 10.03 1.62 -1.40
CA LEU A 17 9.75 0.37 -0.73
C LEU A 17 10.17 0.50 0.72
N ILE A 18 9.22 0.40 1.63
CA ILE A 18 9.50 0.32 3.06
C ILE A 18 9.06 -1.04 3.60
N ASP A 19 9.87 -1.59 4.49
CA ASP A 19 9.62 -2.86 5.16
C ASP A 19 10.01 -2.75 6.63
N ALA A 20 9.03 -2.88 7.52
CA ALA A 20 9.25 -2.80 8.96
C ALA A 20 10.17 -3.90 9.50
N GLY A 21 10.24 -5.05 8.82
CA GLY A 21 11.16 -6.15 9.18
C GLY A 21 12.60 -5.94 8.73
N SER A 22 12.90 -4.86 8.04
CA SER A 22 14.26 -4.53 7.58
C SER A 22 14.87 -3.40 8.41
N GLU A 23 15.97 -3.66 9.11
CA GLU A 23 16.71 -2.63 9.87
C GLU A 23 17.21 -1.50 8.97
N ARG A 24 17.41 -1.75 7.67
CA ARG A 24 17.77 -0.72 6.70
C ARG A 24 16.61 0.24 6.42
N SER A 25 15.38 -0.24 6.52
CA SER A 25 14.17 0.57 6.37
C SER A 25 13.81 1.27 7.68
N TYR A 26 13.84 0.52 8.80
CA TYR A 26 13.57 1.06 10.12
C TYR A 26 14.46 0.42 11.19
N SER A 27 15.18 1.23 11.93
CA SER A 27 16.14 0.78 12.94
C SER A 27 15.52 0.26 14.26
N GLY A 28 14.19 0.27 14.36
CA GLY A 28 13.46 -0.10 15.59
C GLY A 28 13.22 1.05 16.55
N SER A 29 13.73 2.25 16.26
CA SER A 29 13.55 3.45 17.10
C SER A 29 13.52 4.75 16.30
N GLY A 30 12.98 5.80 16.91
CA GLY A 30 12.82 7.10 16.26
C GLY A 30 11.62 7.14 15.32
N THR A 31 11.53 8.17 14.47
CA THR A 31 10.40 8.40 13.57
C THR A 31 10.75 8.30 12.08
N THR A 32 12.03 8.15 11.75
CA THR A 32 12.49 8.09 10.35
C THR A 32 12.34 6.68 9.79
N VAL A 33 11.72 6.58 8.63
CA VAL A 33 11.59 5.35 7.85
C VAL A 33 12.25 5.57 6.49
N ASN A 34 13.26 4.77 6.16
CA ASN A 34 14.01 4.88 4.93
C ASN A 34 13.46 3.93 3.87
N SER A 35 13.36 4.39 2.64
CA SER A 35 13.07 3.49 1.53
C SER A 35 14.27 2.57 1.27
N LEU A 36 14.01 1.30 1.00
CA LEU A 36 15.01 0.33 0.55
C LEU A 36 15.38 0.55 -0.93
N MET A 37 14.56 1.31 -1.66
CA MET A 37 14.71 1.62 -3.08
C MET A 37 14.64 3.14 -3.28
N GLY A 38 15.48 3.66 -4.19
CA GLY A 38 15.54 5.10 -4.41
C GLY A 38 16.12 5.88 -3.22
N THR A 39 15.78 7.17 -3.13
CA THR A 39 16.30 8.11 -2.11
C THR A 39 15.21 8.68 -1.20
N ALA A 40 13.97 8.21 -1.33
CA ALA A 40 12.87 8.71 -0.53
C ALA A 40 13.02 8.25 0.93
N SER A 41 12.70 9.16 1.84
CA SER A 41 12.51 8.86 3.25
C SER A 41 11.09 9.24 3.68
N SER A 42 10.70 8.76 4.84
CA SER A 42 9.38 9.02 5.41
C SER A 42 9.50 9.28 6.90
N THR A 43 8.49 9.94 7.46
CA THR A 43 8.42 10.22 8.88
C THR A 43 7.11 9.65 9.45
N MET A 44 7.20 8.98 10.59
CA MET A 44 6.05 8.55 11.38
C MET A 44 5.49 9.71 12.19
N TYR A 45 4.17 9.81 12.28
CA TYR A 45 3.45 10.86 12.99
C TYR A 45 2.44 10.28 13.98
N ASN A 46 2.21 11.02 15.05
CA ASN A 46 1.13 10.90 16.02
C ASN A 46 1.12 9.65 16.93
N GLY A 47 2.00 8.68 16.73
CA GLY A 47 2.06 7.56 17.66
C GLY A 47 2.20 6.21 16.97
N VAL A 48 2.41 6.19 15.64
CA VAL A 48 2.74 4.93 14.95
C VAL A 48 3.79 4.16 15.74
N SER A 49 3.46 2.94 16.14
CA SER A 49 4.33 2.12 16.99
C SER A 49 4.90 0.93 16.23
N PHE A 50 6.15 0.58 16.54
CA PHE A 50 6.82 -0.57 15.95
C PHE A 50 6.59 -1.84 16.78
N GLN A 51 6.23 -2.94 16.11
CA GLN A 51 5.96 -4.24 16.70
C GLN A 51 6.97 -5.27 16.19
N SER A 52 8.09 -5.46 16.88
CA SER A 52 9.18 -6.35 16.46
C SER A 52 8.79 -7.84 16.46
N GLY A 53 7.86 -8.25 17.33
CA GLY A 53 7.42 -9.65 17.47
C GLY A 53 6.32 -10.08 16.50
N VAL A 54 5.83 -9.19 15.62
CA VAL A 54 4.74 -9.48 14.68
C VAL A 54 5.30 -9.50 13.26
N ALA A 55 5.17 -10.62 12.56
CA ALA A 55 5.60 -10.81 11.17
C ALA A 55 7.01 -10.24 10.90
N HIS A 56 7.98 -10.50 11.80
CA HIS A 56 9.36 -9.98 11.76
C HIS A 56 9.48 -8.44 11.79
N GLY A 57 8.43 -7.73 12.12
CA GLY A 57 8.37 -6.27 12.22
C GLY A 57 7.18 -5.69 11.45
N THR A 58 6.39 -4.86 12.15
CA THR A 58 5.27 -4.13 11.55
C THR A 58 5.17 -2.74 12.19
N TRP A 59 4.55 -1.82 11.46
CA TRP A 59 4.07 -0.56 12.04
C TRP A 59 2.60 -0.72 12.39
N ARG A 60 2.26 -0.42 13.65
CA ARG A 60 0.88 -0.42 14.16
C ARG A 60 0.31 0.98 14.14
N PHE A 61 -0.93 1.08 13.65
CA PHE A 61 -1.73 2.28 13.54
C PHE A 61 -3.00 2.10 14.40
N ASP A 62 -3.35 3.13 15.16
CA ASP A 62 -4.45 3.08 16.15
C ASP A 62 -5.84 3.40 15.59
N GLY A 63 -5.91 3.86 14.34
CA GLY A 63 -7.16 4.28 13.70
C GLY A 63 -7.67 5.66 14.12
N VAL A 64 -6.87 6.44 14.85
CA VAL A 64 -7.27 7.74 15.38
C VAL A 64 -6.59 8.90 14.64
N ASN A 65 -5.27 8.85 14.47
CA ASN A 65 -4.51 9.91 13.82
C ASN A 65 -3.12 9.47 13.29
N ASP A 66 -2.79 8.20 13.40
CA ASP A 66 -1.48 7.66 13.03
C ASP A 66 -1.26 7.64 11.52
N TYR A 67 -0.07 8.08 11.07
CA TYR A 67 0.35 7.91 9.67
C TYR A 67 1.86 7.99 9.48
N ILE A 68 2.32 7.47 8.35
CA ILE A 68 3.68 7.69 7.83
C ILE A 68 3.56 8.53 6.56
N LYS A 69 4.40 9.54 6.41
CA LYS A 69 4.39 10.47 5.27
C LYS A 69 5.74 10.53 4.59
N THR A 70 5.75 10.40 3.26
CA THR A 70 6.97 10.56 2.46
C THR A 70 7.43 12.01 2.41
N THR A 71 8.74 12.22 2.32
CA THR A 71 9.32 13.55 2.15
C THR A 71 9.15 14.09 0.73
N ASN A 72 9.10 13.19 -0.25
CA ASN A 72 9.07 13.54 -1.67
C ASN A 72 7.78 13.03 -2.34
N VAL A 73 7.45 13.62 -3.47
CA VAL A 73 6.44 13.08 -4.40
C VAL A 73 7.02 11.83 -5.06
N LEU A 74 6.34 10.70 -4.92
CA LEU A 74 6.82 9.42 -5.44
C LEU A 74 6.48 9.21 -6.93
N VAL A 75 5.35 9.76 -7.37
CA VAL A 75 4.81 9.54 -8.71
C VAL A 75 4.34 10.88 -9.27
N SER A 76 4.85 11.28 -10.43
CA SER A 76 4.44 12.54 -11.07
C SER A 76 3.63 12.33 -12.35
N SER A 77 4.06 11.54 -13.30
CA SER A 77 3.37 11.31 -14.58
C SER A 77 3.76 9.93 -15.12
N PRO A 78 3.31 8.85 -14.48
CA PRO A 78 3.70 7.52 -14.90
C PRO A 78 2.94 7.11 -16.17
N SER A 79 3.59 6.34 -17.04
CA SER A 79 2.94 5.66 -18.15
C SER A 79 2.32 4.32 -17.75
N LYS A 80 2.78 3.75 -16.63
CA LYS A 80 2.34 2.52 -15.98
C LYS A 80 2.56 2.69 -14.48
N LEU A 81 1.91 1.87 -13.68
CA LEU A 81 2.10 1.95 -12.22
C LEU A 81 1.82 0.61 -11.56
N THR A 82 2.64 0.23 -10.60
CA THR A 82 2.33 -0.84 -9.66
C THR A 82 2.52 -0.32 -8.23
N ILE A 83 1.52 -0.57 -7.40
CA ILE A 83 1.56 -0.28 -5.96
C ILE A 83 1.12 -1.50 -5.19
N GLY A 84 1.57 -1.63 -3.94
CA GLY A 84 1.09 -2.74 -3.11
C GLY A 84 1.71 -2.79 -1.73
N GLY A 85 1.36 -3.83 -1.01
CA GLY A 85 1.87 -4.08 0.33
C GLY A 85 1.15 -5.18 1.10
N TRP A 86 1.60 -5.38 2.32
CA TRP A 86 1.01 -6.29 3.29
C TRP A 86 0.43 -5.51 4.46
N PHE A 87 -0.82 -5.81 4.79
CA PHE A 87 -1.50 -5.21 5.92
C PHE A 87 -2.41 -6.22 6.63
N LYS A 88 -2.75 -5.89 7.88
CA LYS A 88 -3.68 -6.63 8.71
C LYS A 88 -4.57 -5.65 9.46
N ARG A 89 -5.88 -5.87 9.43
CA ARG A 89 -6.85 -5.10 10.21
C ARG A 89 -6.90 -5.63 11.66
N ASN A 90 -6.71 -4.77 12.65
CA ASN A 90 -6.75 -5.17 14.07
C ASN A 90 -8.10 -4.85 14.75
N GLY A 91 -8.91 -3.99 14.15
CA GLY A 91 -10.20 -3.58 14.71
C GLY A 91 -11.10 -2.93 13.69
N ALA A 92 -12.21 -2.37 14.14
CA ALA A 92 -13.09 -1.59 13.29
C ALA A 92 -12.39 -0.29 12.84
N ASN A 93 -12.64 0.10 11.59
CA ASN A 93 -12.28 1.42 11.08
C ASN A 93 -13.49 2.35 11.23
N ALA A 94 -13.28 3.59 11.63
CA ALA A 94 -14.35 4.58 11.78
C ALA A 94 -14.97 4.99 10.44
N SER A 95 -14.24 4.84 9.36
CA SER A 95 -14.66 5.13 7.99
C SER A 95 -13.87 4.23 7.01
N TYR A 96 -13.77 4.61 5.74
CA TYR A 96 -12.76 4.05 4.85
C TYR A 96 -11.38 4.08 5.53
N ALA A 97 -10.52 3.12 5.23
CA ALA A 97 -9.16 3.09 5.74
C ALA A 97 -8.18 2.88 4.59
N THR A 98 -7.21 3.76 4.46
CA THR A 98 -6.22 3.69 3.37
C THR A 98 -4.87 3.22 3.90
N VAL A 99 -4.41 2.07 3.41
CA VAL A 99 -3.09 1.52 3.73
C VAL A 99 -2.00 2.34 3.04
N LEU A 100 -2.19 2.68 1.77
CA LEU A 100 -1.32 3.56 0.99
C LEU A 100 -2.19 4.53 0.20
N HIS A 101 -1.86 5.82 0.23
CA HIS A 101 -2.64 6.86 -0.43
C HIS A 101 -1.75 7.96 -1.03
N HIS A 102 -2.06 8.33 -2.27
CA HIS A 102 -1.52 9.50 -2.95
C HIS A 102 -2.66 10.33 -3.51
N GLY A 103 -2.89 11.52 -2.95
CA GLY A 103 -4.03 12.36 -3.29
C GLY A 103 -3.90 13.78 -2.74
N ASN A 104 -4.78 14.69 -3.13
CA ASN A 104 -4.74 16.09 -2.67
C ASN A 104 -5.48 16.34 -1.36
N ASN A 105 -6.50 15.53 -1.07
CA ASN A 105 -7.34 15.66 0.13
C ASN A 105 -8.05 14.33 0.42
N ASN A 106 -9.00 14.35 1.35
CA ASN A 106 -9.83 13.19 1.70
C ASN A 106 -10.90 12.84 0.65
N ALA A 107 -11.04 13.60 -0.43
CA ALA A 107 -11.98 13.27 -1.48
C ALA A 107 -11.35 12.27 -2.46
N ILE A 108 -11.98 11.13 -2.60
CA ILE A 108 -11.53 10.01 -3.43
C ILE A 108 -11.38 10.39 -4.89
N GLY A 109 -12.28 11.22 -5.41
CA GLY A 109 -12.21 11.74 -6.76
C GLY A 109 -10.97 12.60 -7.06
N THR A 110 -10.13 12.88 -6.06
CA THR A 110 -8.87 13.61 -6.19
C THR A 110 -7.64 12.77 -5.85
N SER A 111 -7.82 11.46 -5.66
CA SER A 111 -6.73 10.52 -5.43
C SER A 111 -6.15 10.04 -6.75
N ALA A 112 -4.83 9.97 -6.82
CA ALA A 112 -4.13 9.41 -7.96
C ALA A 112 -3.98 7.89 -7.83
N PHE A 113 -3.75 7.40 -6.60
CA PHE A 113 -3.82 5.98 -6.28
C PHE A 113 -4.03 5.75 -4.78
N PHE A 114 -4.61 4.61 -4.45
CA PHE A 114 -4.67 4.09 -3.08
C PHE A 114 -4.96 2.59 -3.08
N PHE A 115 -4.70 1.94 -1.95
CA PHE A 115 -5.36 0.70 -1.58
C PHE A 115 -5.67 0.71 -0.09
N GLY A 116 -6.70 -0.03 0.28
CA GLY A 116 -7.19 -0.04 1.67
C GLY A 116 -8.50 -0.80 1.81
N MET A 117 -9.40 -0.30 2.66
CA MET A 117 -10.65 -0.98 3.03
C MET A 117 -11.84 -0.03 2.94
N HIS A 118 -12.99 -0.58 2.55
CA HIS A 118 -14.28 0.10 2.54
C HIS A 118 -14.82 0.30 3.96
N ALA A 119 -15.52 1.40 4.18
CA ALA A 119 -16.03 1.80 5.49
C ALA A 119 -17.05 0.81 6.11
N THR A 120 -17.94 0.25 5.30
CA THR A 120 -19.11 -0.47 5.79
C THR A 120 -18.85 -1.97 5.99
N ASN A 121 -18.12 -2.60 5.09
CA ASN A 121 -17.95 -4.06 5.06
C ASN A 121 -16.47 -4.48 5.14
N ASN A 122 -15.54 -3.53 5.32
CA ASN A 122 -14.09 -3.75 5.30
C ASN A 122 -13.58 -4.42 4.01
N GLN A 123 -14.33 -4.32 2.91
CA GLN A 123 -13.92 -4.88 1.64
C GLN A 123 -12.61 -4.25 1.17
N ILE A 124 -11.66 -5.07 0.75
CA ILE A 124 -10.38 -4.62 0.20
C ILE A 124 -10.64 -3.90 -1.12
N ILE A 125 -10.04 -2.74 -1.27
CA ILE A 125 -10.14 -1.88 -2.43
C ILE A 125 -8.74 -1.53 -2.90
N GLY A 126 -8.50 -1.57 -4.21
CA GLY A 126 -7.32 -1.02 -4.84
C GLY A 126 -7.70 -0.10 -5.99
N SER A 127 -7.09 1.07 -6.07
CA SER A 127 -7.44 2.01 -7.13
C SER A 127 -6.23 2.78 -7.63
N ILE A 128 -6.16 2.91 -8.95
CA ILE A 128 -5.33 3.88 -9.66
C ILE A 128 -6.30 4.65 -10.54
N GLY A 129 -6.18 5.99 -10.59
CA GLY A 129 -7.21 6.75 -11.27
C GLY A 129 -6.79 8.11 -11.77
N SER A 130 -7.76 8.75 -12.42
CA SER A 130 -7.71 10.15 -12.84
C SER A 130 -8.54 11.01 -11.90
N ASN A 131 -8.20 12.28 -11.80
CA ASN A 131 -8.84 13.28 -10.93
C ASN A 131 -10.36 13.47 -11.17
N THR A 132 -10.94 12.81 -12.16
CA THR A 132 -12.34 12.98 -12.57
C THR A 132 -13.15 11.68 -12.53
N GLY A 133 -12.60 10.57 -12.05
CA GLY A 133 -13.31 9.30 -12.23
C GLY A 133 -12.90 8.11 -11.39
N VAL A 134 -12.10 8.29 -10.33
CA VAL A 134 -11.88 7.18 -9.40
C VAL A 134 -13.11 7.01 -8.55
N SER A 135 -13.91 6.01 -8.86
CA SER A 135 -14.92 5.50 -7.95
C SER A 135 -14.29 4.44 -7.06
N TRP A 136 -14.57 4.47 -5.75
CA TRP A 136 -14.24 3.36 -4.86
C TRP A 136 -14.76 2.04 -5.41
N THR A 137 -15.93 2.06 -6.01
CA THR A 137 -16.59 0.87 -6.55
C THR A 137 -15.84 0.19 -7.70
N ASN A 138 -15.01 0.91 -8.45
CA ASN A 138 -14.28 0.29 -9.56
C ASN A 138 -13.19 -0.67 -9.05
N GLY A 139 -12.63 -0.41 -7.89
CA GLY A 139 -11.54 -1.22 -7.31
C GLY A 139 -11.97 -2.17 -6.21
N GLU A 140 -13.26 -2.36 -5.98
CA GLU A 140 -13.80 -3.29 -4.98
C GLU A 140 -13.55 -4.74 -5.37
N THR A 141 -12.82 -5.47 -4.51
CA THR A 141 -12.33 -6.82 -4.81
C THR A 141 -13.31 -7.95 -4.52
N GLY A 142 -14.39 -7.67 -3.80
CA GLY A 142 -15.29 -8.70 -3.27
C GLY A 142 -14.71 -9.49 -2.07
N VAL A 143 -13.50 -9.16 -1.62
CA VAL A 143 -12.82 -9.78 -0.48
C VAL A 143 -12.89 -8.85 0.72
N ASN A 144 -13.48 -9.28 1.82
CA ASN A 144 -13.49 -8.54 3.07
C ASN A 144 -12.20 -8.81 3.85
N ALA A 145 -11.60 -7.76 4.40
CA ALA A 145 -10.45 -7.88 5.30
C ALA A 145 -10.94 -8.37 6.67
N ASP A 146 -10.83 -9.66 6.94
CA ASP A 146 -11.13 -10.21 8.25
C ASP A 146 -10.19 -9.68 9.31
N GLN A 147 -10.66 -9.55 10.56
CA GLN A 147 -9.84 -9.08 11.65
C GLN A 147 -8.72 -10.08 11.95
N ASP A 148 -7.53 -9.55 12.25
CA ASP A 148 -6.32 -10.30 12.58
C ASP A 148 -5.78 -11.22 11.46
N VAL A 149 -6.28 -11.06 10.23
CA VAL A 149 -5.81 -11.77 9.03
C VAL A 149 -4.95 -10.85 8.18
N TRP A 150 -3.79 -11.35 7.73
CA TRP A 150 -2.90 -10.66 6.81
C TRP A 150 -3.37 -10.78 5.36
N TYR A 151 -3.27 -9.69 4.61
CA TYR A 151 -3.57 -9.65 3.19
C TYR A 151 -2.44 -9.00 2.41
N HIS A 152 -2.11 -9.61 1.27
CA HIS A 152 -1.24 -9.04 0.26
C HIS A 152 -2.07 -8.38 -0.82
N VAL A 153 -1.93 -7.09 -1.02
CA VAL A 153 -2.66 -6.36 -2.05
C VAL A 153 -1.68 -5.74 -3.03
N ILE A 154 -1.89 -5.98 -4.31
CA ILE A 154 -1.19 -5.32 -5.40
C ILE A 154 -2.21 -4.76 -6.38
N THR A 155 -2.03 -3.49 -6.76
CA THR A 155 -2.77 -2.84 -7.83
C THR A 155 -1.81 -2.47 -8.95
N THR A 156 -2.12 -2.88 -10.17
CA THR A 156 -1.30 -2.62 -11.36
C THR A 156 -2.09 -1.83 -12.39
N TRP A 157 -1.42 -0.96 -13.14
CA TRP A 157 -1.95 -0.24 -14.30
C TRP A 157 -0.94 -0.31 -15.45
N ASP A 158 -1.39 -0.73 -16.62
CA ASP A 158 -0.54 -0.88 -17.81
C ASP A 158 -0.61 0.31 -18.79
N GLY A 159 -1.37 1.36 -18.44
CA GLY A 159 -1.66 2.52 -19.28
C GLY A 159 -3.09 2.49 -19.86
N SER A 160 -3.77 1.37 -19.76
CA SER A 160 -5.15 1.18 -20.29
C SER A 160 -6.07 0.45 -19.31
N GLU A 161 -5.54 -0.48 -18.53
CA GLU A 161 -6.30 -1.36 -17.64
C GLU A 161 -5.67 -1.39 -16.25
N VAL A 162 -6.52 -1.32 -15.22
CA VAL A 162 -6.14 -1.52 -13.82
C VAL A 162 -6.58 -2.91 -13.38
N LYS A 163 -5.68 -3.63 -12.69
CA LYS A 163 -5.98 -4.91 -12.04
C LYS A 163 -5.65 -4.83 -10.56
N VAL A 164 -6.57 -5.35 -9.73
CA VAL A 164 -6.35 -5.46 -8.28
C VAL A 164 -6.25 -6.94 -7.90
N TYR A 165 -5.15 -7.26 -7.26
CA TYR A 165 -4.85 -8.61 -6.79
C TYR A 165 -4.91 -8.65 -5.26
N VAL A 166 -5.52 -9.71 -4.73
CA VAL A 166 -5.48 -10.07 -3.31
C VAL A 166 -4.86 -11.46 -3.21
N ASP A 167 -3.81 -11.59 -2.42
CA ASP A 167 -3.07 -12.83 -2.18
C ASP A 167 -2.63 -13.53 -3.48
N GLY A 168 -2.13 -12.72 -4.43
CA GLY A 168 -1.65 -13.17 -5.73
C GLY A 168 -2.73 -13.45 -6.77
N VAL A 169 -4.03 -13.31 -6.44
CA VAL A 169 -5.16 -13.62 -7.32
C VAL A 169 -5.84 -12.33 -7.78
N ASN A 170 -5.97 -12.14 -9.09
CA ASN A 170 -6.75 -11.01 -9.65
C ASN A 170 -8.23 -11.11 -9.22
N LYS A 171 -8.73 -10.05 -8.60
CA LYS A 171 -10.11 -9.97 -8.08
C LYS A 171 -10.98 -9.02 -8.90
N VAL A 172 -10.42 -7.96 -9.43
CA VAL A 172 -11.16 -6.98 -10.23
C VAL A 172 -10.26 -6.37 -11.30
N THR A 173 -10.87 -6.05 -12.43
CA THR A 173 -10.22 -5.37 -13.56
C THR A 173 -11.14 -4.27 -14.05
N TYR A 174 -10.60 -3.07 -14.33
CA TYR A 174 -11.34 -1.96 -14.94
C TYR A 174 -10.47 -1.13 -15.86
N ASN A 175 -11.09 -0.41 -16.80
CA ASN A 175 -10.38 0.42 -17.77
C ASN A 175 -10.00 1.77 -17.16
N LEU A 176 -8.78 2.22 -17.45
CA LEU A 176 -8.27 3.55 -17.13
C LEU A 176 -7.32 4.02 -18.23
N SER A 177 -7.73 5.02 -18.99
CA SER A 177 -6.95 5.54 -20.14
C SER A 177 -6.01 6.69 -19.79
N SER A 178 -6.10 7.25 -18.59
CA SER A 178 -5.26 8.39 -18.19
C SER A 178 -5.03 8.42 -16.68
N TYR A 179 -3.88 8.94 -16.29
CA TYR A 179 -3.49 9.17 -14.89
C TYR A 179 -3.41 10.67 -14.61
N THR A 180 -3.93 11.11 -13.47
CA THR A 180 -3.77 12.50 -13.05
C THR A 180 -2.58 12.64 -12.13
N SER A 181 -1.59 13.40 -12.57
CA SER A 181 -0.42 13.74 -11.79
C SER A 181 -0.77 14.64 -10.62
N LEU A 182 -0.24 14.30 -9.45
CA LEU A 182 -0.35 15.09 -8.23
C LEU A 182 1.04 15.38 -7.67
N THR A 183 1.17 16.50 -6.97
CA THR A 183 2.43 16.95 -6.37
C THR A 183 2.47 16.81 -4.85
N THR A 184 1.54 16.05 -4.29
CA THR A 184 1.44 15.82 -2.85
C THR A 184 2.32 14.64 -2.39
N PRO A 185 2.78 14.64 -1.15
CA PRO A 185 3.41 13.47 -0.56
C PRO A 185 2.45 12.26 -0.49
N THR A 186 3.02 11.06 -0.57
CA THR A 186 2.29 9.81 -0.34
C THR A 186 2.20 9.53 1.16
N ARG A 187 1.11 8.92 1.62
CA ARG A 187 0.92 8.50 3.00
C ARG A 187 0.61 7.02 3.13
N VAL A 188 1.00 6.49 4.29
CA VAL A 188 0.72 5.13 4.73
C VAL A 188 -0.11 5.24 6.02
N GLY A 189 -1.22 4.52 6.09
CA GLY A 189 -2.11 4.49 7.25
C GLY A 189 -3.16 5.59 7.31
N SER A 190 -3.16 6.54 6.37
CA SER A 190 -4.16 7.64 6.32
C SER A 190 -4.37 8.17 4.90
N SER A 191 -5.40 9.01 4.74
CA SER A 191 -5.61 9.83 3.55
C SER A 191 -4.60 10.99 3.43
N ALA A 192 -4.73 11.76 2.35
CA ALA A 192 -3.76 12.77 1.94
C ALA A 192 -3.50 13.90 2.95
N ASP A 193 -4.45 14.26 3.78
CA ASP A 193 -4.29 15.30 4.81
C ASP A 193 -3.84 14.76 6.18
N GLY A 194 -3.84 13.42 6.36
CA GLY A 194 -3.47 12.77 7.63
C GLY A 194 -4.58 12.79 8.67
N SER A 195 -5.78 13.27 8.35
CA SER A 195 -6.90 13.41 9.29
C SER A 195 -8.08 12.49 9.00
N GLY A 196 -8.05 11.74 7.88
CA GLY A 196 -9.13 10.85 7.51
C GLY A 196 -8.65 9.51 6.97
N TYR A 197 -9.58 8.61 6.80
CA TYR A 197 -9.39 7.25 6.26
C TYR A 197 -8.28 6.48 6.98
N LEU A 198 -8.29 6.59 8.30
CA LEU A 198 -7.25 6.10 9.21
C LEU A 198 -7.35 4.58 9.38
N VAL A 199 -6.22 3.90 9.34
CA VAL A 199 -6.13 2.46 9.53
C VAL A 199 -6.07 2.13 11.02
N ASN A 200 -6.93 1.20 11.48
CA ASN A 200 -6.75 0.47 12.73
C ASN A 200 -6.16 -0.91 12.39
N GLY A 201 -4.84 -1.01 12.42
CA GLY A 201 -4.19 -2.22 11.92
C GLY A 201 -2.67 -2.19 11.95
N ASP A 202 -2.09 -3.26 11.44
CA ASP A 202 -0.66 -3.42 11.25
C ASP A 202 -0.33 -3.35 9.75
N ILE A 203 0.71 -2.61 9.38
CA ILE A 203 1.25 -2.54 8.02
C ILE A 203 2.71 -2.96 8.10
N ALA A 204 3.10 -3.97 7.33
CA ALA A 204 4.46 -4.50 7.38
C ALA A 204 5.33 -3.99 6.23
N HIS A 205 4.74 -3.83 5.05
CA HIS A 205 5.46 -3.55 3.82
C HIS A 205 4.55 -2.79 2.88
N VAL A 206 5.08 -1.74 2.24
CA VAL A 206 4.45 -1.07 1.10
C VAL A 206 5.48 -0.68 0.06
N PHE A 207 5.08 -0.67 -1.21
CA PHE A 207 5.92 -0.24 -2.31
C PHE A 207 5.16 0.53 -3.39
N VAL A 208 5.91 1.33 -4.16
CA VAL A 208 5.45 2.09 -5.33
C VAL A 208 6.48 1.93 -6.44
N ALA A 209 6.05 1.44 -7.60
CA ALA A 209 6.86 1.24 -8.80
C ALA A 209 6.26 2.00 -9.99
N PRO A 210 6.62 3.29 -10.18
CA PRO A 210 6.17 4.06 -11.33
C PRO A 210 6.83 3.55 -12.62
N ASN A 211 6.12 3.73 -13.74
CA ASN A 211 6.51 3.28 -15.08
C ASN A 211 6.73 1.77 -15.21
N THR A 212 6.23 1.01 -14.24
CA THR A 212 6.34 -0.45 -14.19
C THR A 212 4.96 -1.08 -13.97
N HIS A 213 4.66 -2.10 -14.77
CA HIS A 213 3.46 -2.90 -14.65
C HIS A 213 3.87 -4.35 -14.33
N PHE A 214 3.53 -4.83 -13.16
CA PHE A 214 3.75 -6.23 -12.81
C PHE A 214 2.69 -7.11 -13.47
N THR A 215 3.15 -8.15 -14.13
CA THR A 215 2.30 -9.22 -14.68
C THR A 215 1.66 -10.04 -13.55
N ALA A 216 0.63 -10.81 -13.86
CA ALA A 216 0.00 -11.72 -12.88
C ALA A 216 1.00 -12.74 -12.30
N ALA A 217 1.98 -13.18 -13.10
CA ALA A 217 3.02 -14.11 -12.65
C ALA A 217 3.97 -13.44 -11.63
N GLU A 218 4.38 -12.20 -11.87
CA GLU A 218 5.23 -11.43 -10.96
C GLU A 218 4.49 -11.07 -9.65
N VAL A 219 3.21 -10.73 -9.73
CA VAL A 219 2.37 -10.52 -8.55
C VAL A 219 2.28 -11.79 -7.70
N LEU A 220 2.03 -12.94 -8.34
CA LEU A 220 1.97 -14.24 -7.66
C LEU A 220 3.34 -14.62 -7.07
N GLN A 221 4.44 -14.32 -7.78
CA GLN A 221 5.79 -14.52 -7.26
C GLN A 221 6.03 -13.71 -6.00
N ASN A 222 5.67 -12.42 -5.97
CA ASN A 222 5.82 -11.57 -4.79
C ASN A 222 5.00 -12.07 -3.61
N TYR A 223 3.76 -12.51 -3.83
CA TYR A 223 2.96 -13.16 -2.79
C TYR A 223 3.67 -14.41 -2.24
N ASN A 224 4.09 -15.34 -3.11
CA ASN A 224 4.72 -16.58 -2.70
C ASN A 224 6.07 -16.38 -1.99
N ALA A 225 6.84 -15.36 -2.39
CA ALA A 225 8.11 -15.02 -1.75
C ALA A 225 7.95 -14.54 -0.31
N GLN A 226 6.82 -13.92 0.01
CA GLN A 226 6.62 -13.22 1.29
C GLN A 226 5.64 -13.92 2.24
N LYS A 227 4.68 -14.70 1.72
CA LYS A 227 3.56 -15.24 2.51
C LYS A 227 3.97 -15.98 3.79
N ASN A 228 5.09 -16.72 3.78
CA ASN A 228 5.55 -17.46 4.96
C ASN A 228 5.95 -16.57 6.15
N ARG A 229 6.06 -15.25 5.93
CA ARG A 229 6.26 -14.27 7.01
C ARG A 229 4.94 -13.94 7.72
N PHE A 230 3.81 -14.13 7.06
CA PHE A 230 2.51 -13.62 7.47
C PHE A 230 1.46 -14.69 7.75
N ILE A 231 1.57 -15.85 7.11
CA ILE A 231 0.62 -16.98 7.20
C ILE A 231 1.32 -18.32 7.35
#